data_2288b073f9ae016dc5a805c6b1e4f7a3
#
_entry.id   2288b073f9ae016dc5a805c6b1e4f7a3
#
_cell.length_a   1.000
_cell.length_b   1.000
_cell.length_c   1.000
_cell.angle_alpha   90.00
_cell.angle_beta   90.00
_cell.angle_gamma   90.00
#
_symmetry.space_group_name_H-M   'P 1'
#
loop_
_entity.id
_entity.type
_entity.pdbx_description
1 polymer ?
#
loop_
_entity_poly.entity_id
_entity_poly.type
_entity_poly.pdbx_seq_one_letter_code
_entity_poly.pdbx_strand_id
1 'polypeptide(L)'
;IDMLPTLEHLLGIESNKFLQVGQDMLSPEHDQIVAFRSANYFVTPEYTSYSGRTYYTKTGEEITNPDEKTKEELDKIREAANLQLKISDSIQTGDLLRFFKGNDLGKVNPEDYSYTNSFKALKKIEKEKGDKSTSLYNQRGNQSTVDLFKAPTYKELHPEDDSSSSTETSSSSSK
;
A
#
# COMPACT_ATOMS: atom_id res chain seq x y z
N ILE A 1 1.53 -3.90 -7.14
CA ILE A 1 2.79 -4.66 -7.18
C ILE A 1 4.00 -3.74 -7.34
N ASP A 2 3.86 -2.56 -7.92
CA ASP A 2 4.96 -1.66 -8.31
C ASP A 2 5.50 -0.78 -7.16
N MET A 3 4.83 -0.76 -6.01
CA MET A 3 5.26 0.05 -4.86
C MET A 3 6.62 -0.37 -4.31
N LEU A 4 6.89 -1.67 -4.20
CA LEU A 4 8.13 -2.15 -3.62
C LEU A 4 9.34 -1.77 -4.46
N PRO A 5 9.43 -2.11 -5.77
CA PRO A 5 10.55 -1.70 -6.61
C PRO A 5 10.71 -0.17 -6.70
N THR A 6 9.63 0.59 -6.65
CA THR A 6 9.69 2.05 -6.63
C THR A 6 10.31 2.58 -5.33
N LEU A 7 9.92 2.03 -4.18
CA LEU A 7 10.51 2.40 -2.89
C LEU A 7 11.99 2.02 -2.79
N GLU A 8 12.36 0.85 -3.30
CA GLU A 8 13.76 0.42 -3.36
C GLU A 8 14.60 1.39 -4.19
N HIS A 9 14.11 1.78 -5.37
CA HIS A 9 14.77 2.81 -6.20
C HIS A 9 14.94 4.13 -5.43
N LEU A 10 13.87 4.65 -4.81
CA LEU A 10 13.93 5.89 -4.03
C LEU A 10 14.89 5.83 -2.83
N LEU A 11 15.06 4.65 -2.25
CA LEU A 11 15.95 4.41 -1.11
C LEU A 11 17.38 4.01 -1.53
N GLY A 12 17.64 3.86 -2.83
CA GLY A 12 18.94 3.41 -3.36
C GLY A 12 19.23 1.93 -3.04
N ILE A 13 18.21 1.10 -2.89
CA ILE A 13 18.35 -0.33 -2.63
C ILE A 13 18.43 -1.06 -3.98
N GLU A 14 19.40 -1.97 -4.12
CA GLU A 14 19.53 -2.78 -5.32
C GLU A 14 18.47 -3.89 -5.34
N SER A 15 17.48 -3.75 -6.21
CA SER A 15 16.33 -4.68 -6.33
C SER A 15 16.70 -6.06 -6.89
N ASN A 16 17.84 -6.20 -7.59
CA ASN A 16 18.29 -7.46 -8.17
C ASN A 16 18.63 -8.56 -7.13
N LYS A 17 18.69 -8.19 -5.85
CA LYS A 17 18.91 -9.12 -4.73
C LYS A 17 17.64 -9.79 -4.23
N PHE A 18 16.48 -9.39 -4.73
CA PHE A 18 15.18 -9.86 -4.26
C PHE A 18 14.38 -10.48 -5.40
N LEU A 19 13.68 -11.58 -5.10
CA LEU A 19 12.64 -12.07 -6.00
C LEU A 19 11.37 -11.28 -5.75
N GLN A 20 11.06 -10.39 -6.65
CA GLN A 20 9.89 -9.53 -6.57
C GLN A 20 9.18 -9.44 -7.92
N VAL A 21 7.93 -9.02 -7.88
CA VAL A 21 7.11 -8.74 -9.05
C VAL A 21 6.78 -7.24 -9.03
N GLY A 22 6.62 -6.69 -10.20
CA GLY A 22 6.34 -5.26 -10.39
C GLY A 22 7.51 -4.52 -11.00
N GLN A 23 7.27 -3.29 -11.34
CA GLN A 23 8.21 -2.40 -12.00
C GLN A 23 8.30 -1.09 -11.20
N ASP A 24 9.43 -0.41 -11.32
CA ASP A 24 9.57 0.93 -10.76
C ASP A 24 8.66 1.92 -11.51
N MET A 25 7.70 2.50 -10.83
CA MET A 25 6.76 3.48 -11.40
C MET A 25 7.42 4.76 -11.93
N LEU A 26 8.65 5.04 -11.50
CA LEU A 26 9.43 6.19 -11.95
C LEU A 26 10.32 5.86 -13.16
N SER A 27 10.40 4.59 -13.53
CA SER A 27 11.14 4.18 -14.72
C SER A 27 10.43 4.60 -16.00
N PRO A 28 11.16 5.15 -16.99
CA PRO A 28 10.58 5.41 -18.31
C PRO A 28 10.16 4.13 -19.06
N GLU A 29 10.64 2.95 -18.62
CA GLU A 29 10.31 1.66 -19.19
C GLU A 29 9.11 0.99 -18.52
N HIS A 30 8.48 1.66 -17.54
CA HIS A 30 7.29 1.14 -16.86
C HIS A 30 6.14 0.94 -17.86
N ASP A 31 5.54 -0.25 -17.86
CA ASP A 31 4.50 -0.64 -18.83
C ASP A 31 3.14 0.05 -18.61
N GLN A 32 2.97 0.73 -17.48
CA GLN A 32 1.77 1.45 -17.07
C GLN A 32 0.48 0.59 -17.09
N ILE A 33 0.64 -0.72 -16.91
CA ILE A 33 -0.48 -1.66 -16.84
C ILE A 33 -0.82 -1.95 -15.39
N VAL A 34 -2.03 -1.62 -14.96
CA VAL A 34 -2.56 -2.01 -13.65
C VAL A 34 -3.47 -3.22 -13.84
N ALA A 35 -3.01 -4.39 -13.42
CA ALA A 35 -3.73 -5.64 -13.51
C ALA A 35 -4.55 -5.91 -12.23
N PHE A 36 -5.80 -6.37 -12.39
CA PHE A 36 -6.66 -6.76 -11.28
C PHE A 36 -6.97 -8.27 -11.31
N ARG A 37 -7.10 -8.88 -10.13
CA ARG A 37 -7.40 -10.32 -10.01
C ARG A 37 -8.77 -10.74 -10.52
N SER A 38 -9.64 -9.82 -10.84
CA SER A 38 -10.92 -10.12 -11.47
C SER A 38 -10.77 -10.23 -12.99
N ALA A 39 -11.28 -11.31 -13.52
CA ALA A 39 -11.34 -11.69 -14.92
C ALA A 39 -11.07 -10.56 -15.94
N ASN A 40 -9.84 -10.50 -16.41
CA ASN A 40 -9.41 -9.59 -17.50
C ASN A 40 -9.61 -8.09 -17.21
N TYR A 41 -9.63 -7.68 -15.95
CA TYR A 41 -9.67 -6.27 -15.60
C TYR A 41 -8.26 -5.68 -15.63
N PHE A 42 -8.10 -4.61 -16.36
CA PHE A 42 -6.88 -3.82 -16.39
C PHE A 42 -7.19 -2.34 -16.60
N VAL A 43 -6.25 -1.51 -16.20
CA VAL A 43 -6.26 -0.08 -16.49
C VAL A 43 -4.91 0.31 -17.06
N THR A 44 -4.94 1.07 -18.16
CA THR A 44 -3.79 1.74 -18.75
C THR A 44 -4.13 3.23 -18.96
N PRO A 45 -3.19 4.08 -19.33
CA PRO A 45 -3.50 5.48 -19.68
C PRO A 45 -4.50 5.62 -20.82
N GLU A 46 -4.55 4.65 -21.75
CA GLU A 46 -5.39 4.68 -22.95
C GLU A 46 -6.69 3.90 -22.76
N TYR A 47 -6.63 2.74 -22.11
CA TYR A 47 -7.75 1.79 -22.04
C TYR A 47 -8.06 1.31 -20.62
N THR A 48 -9.34 1.17 -20.33
CA THR A 48 -9.84 0.53 -19.10
C THR A 48 -10.75 -0.63 -19.47
N SER A 49 -10.41 -1.84 -19.00
CA SER A 49 -11.27 -3.01 -19.14
C SER A 49 -11.95 -3.34 -17.82
N TYR A 50 -13.27 -3.39 -17.83
CA TYR A 50 -14.09 -3.67 -16.66
C TYR A 50 -15.39 -4.41 -17.04
N SER A 51 -15.75 -5.46 -16.31
CA SER A 51 -17.00 -6.21 -16.50
C SER A 51 -17.23 -6.71 -17.93
N GLY A 52 -16.15 -7.13 -18.62
CA GLY A 52 -16.24 -7.64 -20.00
C GLY A 52 -16.35 -6.55 -21.07
N ARG A 53 -16.30 -5.29 -20.68
CA ARG A 53 -16.33 -4.13 -21.58
C ARG A 53 -15.01 -3.39 -21.54
N THR A 54 -14.71 -2.65 -22.60
CA THR A 54 -13.50 -1.83 -22.70
C THR A 54 -13.88 -0.39 -23.02
N TYR A 55 -13.19 0.53 -22.39
CA TYR A 55 -13.43 1.96 -22.47
C TYR A 55 -12.14 2.70 -22.76
N TYR A 56 -12.22 3.86 -23.41
CA TYR A 56 -11.12 4.83 -23.42
C TYR A 56 -10.97 5.44 -22.03
N THR A 57 -9.83 5.28 -21.39
CA THR A 57 -9.61 5.73 -19.99
C THR A 57 -9.87 7.23 -19.81
N LYS A 58 -9.47 8.06 -20.77
CA LYS A 58 -9.60 9.52 -20.69
C LYS A 58 -11.02 10.03 -20.85
N THR A 59 -11.83 9.40 -21.69
CA THR A 59 -13.17 9.86 -22.02
C THR A 59 -14.27 9.07 -21.33
N GLY A 60 -13.99 7.83 -20.92
CA GLY A 60 -14.98 6.88 -20.41
C GLY A 60 -15.91 6.32 -21.49
N GLU A 61 -15.62 6.57 -22.78
CA GLU A 61 -16.40 6.12 -23.90
C GLU A 61 -16.17 4.63 -24.16
N GLU A 62 -17.26 3.87 -24.33
CA GLU A 62 -17.19 2.43 -24.57
C GLU A 62 -16.72 2.09 -25.99
N ILE A 63 -15.76 1.20 -26.10
CA ILE A 63 -15.25 0.69 -27.37
C ILE A 63 -16.09 -0.53 -27.78
N THR A 64 -17.10 -0.31 -28.63
CA THR A 64 -18.03 -1.36 -29.04
C THR A 64 -17.55 -2.14 -30.26
N ASN A 65 -16.89 -1.50 -31.21
CA ASN A 65 -16.38 -2.10 -32.44
C ASN A 65 -14.94 -1.66 -32.73
N PRO A 66 -13.95 -2.20 -31.99
CA PRO A 66 -12.56 -1.84 -32.22
C PRO A 66 -12.09 -2.32 -33.61
N ASP A 67 -11.25 -1.54 -34.26
CA ASP A 67 -10.52 -1.96 -35.44
C ASP A 67 -9.50 -3.07 -35.12
N GLU A 68 -8.95 -3.71 -36.13
CA GLU A 68 -7.99 -4.81 -35.92
C GLU A 68 -6.75 -4.38 -35.13
N LYS A 69 -6.26 -3.16 -35.37
CA LYS A 69 -5.10 -2.65 -34.63
C LYS A 69 -5.41 -2.48 -33.14
N THR A 70 -6.55 -1.87 -32.83
CA THR A 70 -7.00 -1.68 -31.44
C THR A 70 -7.25 -3.03 -30.77
N LYS A 71 -7.81 -4.03 -31.47
CA LYS A 71 -7.98 -5.38 -30.93
C LYS A 71 -6.64 -6.02 -30.56
N GLU A 72 -5.67 -6.00 -31.49
CA GLU A 72 -4.33 -6.54 -31.22
C GLU A 72 -3.66 -5.87 -30.02
N GLU A 73 -3.82 -4.57 -29.88
CA GLU A 73 -3.28 -3.80 -28.76
C GLU A 73 -3.93 -4.20 -27.44
N LEU A 74 -5.27 -4.27 -27.41
CA LEU A 74 -6.02 -4.71 -26.24
C LEU A 74 -5.68 -6.16 -25.83
N ASP A 75 -5.47 -7.04 -26.80
CA ASP A 75 -5.08 -8.43 -26.53
C ASP A 75 -3.66 -8.51 -25.93
N LYS A 76 -2.71 -7.72 -26.44
CA LYS A 76 -1.36 -7.64 -25.86
C LYS A 76 -1.39 -7.13 -24.42
N ILE A 77 -2.17 -6.07 -24.14
CA ILE A 77 -2.33 -5.54 -22.78
C ILE A 77 -2.94 -6.60 -21.86
N ARG A 78 -3.96 -7.31 -22.33
CA ARG A 78 -4.63 -8.37 -21.56
C ARG A 78 -3.70 -9.55 -21.27
N GLU A 79 -2.89 -9.96 -22.25
CA GLU A 79 -1.88 -10.99 -22.06
C GLU A 79 -0.82 -10.57 -21.05
N ALA A 80 -0.30 -9.33 -21.14
CA ALA A 80 0.67 -8.79 -20.20
C ALA A 80 0.10 -8.71 -18.77
N ALA A 81 -1.11 -8.20 -18.60
CA ALA A 81 -1.79 -8.14 -17.31
C ALA A 81 -1.99 -9.53 -16.69
N ASN A 82 -2.44 -10.50 -17.50
CA ASN A 82 -2.61 -11.88 -17.05
C ASN A 82 -1.28 -12.55 -16.72
N LEU A 83 -0.21 -12.26 -17.46
CA LEU A 83 1.13 -12.78 -17.19
C LEU A 83 1.65 -12.28 -15.85
N GLN A 84 1.50 -10.99 -15.54
CA GLN A 84 1.88 -10.42 -14.24
C GLN A 84 1.18 -11.15 -13.07
N LEU A 85 -0.12 -11.35 -13.18
CA LEU A 85 -0.90 -12.07 -12.17
C LEU A 85 -0.47 -13.53 -12.04
N LYS A 86 -0.25 -14.22 -13.17
CA LYS A 86 0.20 -15.61 -13.19
C LYS A 86 1.58 -15.79 -12.57
N ILE A 87 2.51 -14.87 -12.83
CA ILE A 87 3.84 -14.87 -12.20
C ILE A 87 3.70 -14.71 -10.69
N SER A 88 2.92 -13.70 -10.24
CA SER A 88 2.66 -13.46 -8.82
C SER A 88 2.08 -14.69 -8.12
N ASP A 89 1.09 -15.33 -8.74
CA ASP A 89 0.47 -16.54 -8.21
C ASP A 89 1.43 -17.73 -8.18
N SER A 90 2.27 -17.87 -9.19
CA SER A 90 3.27 -18.94 -9.26
C SER A 90 4.33 -18.80 -8.15
N ILE A 91 4.75 -17.57 -7.85
CA ILE A 91 5.67 -17.30 -6.74
C ILE A 91 5.05 -17.74 -5.41
N GLN A 92 3.78 -17.36 -5.19
CA GLN A 92 3.08 -17.64 -3.94
C GLN A 92 2.73 -19.14 -3.81
N THR A 93 2.11 -19.74 -4.82
CA THR A 93 1.65 -21.13 -4.78
C THR A 93 2.80 -22.13 -4.85
N GLY A 94 3.87 -21.80 -5.57
CA GLY A 94 5.07 -22.61 -5.68
C GLY A 94 6.07 -22.42 -4.55
N ASP A 95 5.80 -21.49 -3.60
CA ASP A 95 6.75 -21.11 -2.54
C ASP A 95 8.17 -20.84 -3.10
N LEU A 96 8.20 -20.11 -4.24
CA LEU A 96 9.44 -19.93 -4.99
C LEU A 96 10.49 -19.11 -4.26
N LEU A 97 10.06 -18.27 -3.28
CA LEU A 97 10.96 -17.51 -2.41
C LEU A 97 11.93 -18.43 -1.64
N ARG A 98 11.51 -19.65 -1.31
CA ARG A 98 12.35 -20.66 -0.65
C ARG A 98 13.58 -21.04 -1.47
N PHE A 99 13.45 -21.03 -2.78
CA PHE A 99 14.50 -21.46 -3.72
C PHE A 99 15.36 -20.30 -4.21
N PHE A 100 15.00 -19.07 -3.93
CA PHE A 100 15.73 -17.89 -4.35
C PHE A 100 16.92 -17.62 -3.42
N LYS A 101 18.13 -17.90 -3.87
CA LYS A 101 19.35 -17.77 -3.07
C LYS A 101 19.83 -16.33 -2.86
N GLY A 102 19.29 -15.37 -3.58
CA GLY A 102 19.62 -13.95 -3.45
C GLY A 102 19.12 -13.30 -2.13
N ASN A 103 18.17 -13.96 -1.47
CA ASN A 103 17.56 -13.48 -0.21
C ASN A 103 18.34 -13.93 1.05
N ASP A 104 19.64 -14.11 0.97
CA ASP A 104 20.44 -14.36 2.18
C ASP A 104 20.59 -13.06 3.00
N LEU A 105 19.46 -12.49 3.33
CA LEU A 105 19.31 -11.49 4.37
C LEU A 105 19.53 -12.25 5.67
N GLY A 106 20.66 -12.11 6.30
CA GLY A 106 20.98 -12.77 7.57
C GLY A 106 19.79 -12.76 8.54
N LYS A 107 19.80 -13.60 9.53
CA LYS A 107 18.71 -13.66 10.52
C LYS A 107 18.50 -12.29 11.15
N VAL A 108 17.40 -11.66 10.78
CA VAL A 108 16.97 -10.39 11.35
C VAL A 108 16.25 -10.69 12.67
N ASN A 109 16.68 -10.07 13.75
CA ASN A 109 15.93 -10.12 15.00
C ASN A 109 14.74 -9.15 14.91
N PRO A 110 13.48 -9.62 14.92
CA PRO A 110 12.31 -8.75 14.80
C PRO A 110 12.23 -7.67 15.89
N GLU A 111 12.80 -7.90 17.06
CA GLU A 111 12.81 -6.93 18.16
C GLU A 111 13.62 -5.66 17.83
N ASP A 112 14.67 -5.78 17.01
CA ASP A 112 15.49 -4.63 16.60
C ASP A 112 14.67 -3.64 15.75
N TYR A 113 13.61 -4.13 15.09
CA TYR A 113 12.68 -3.36 14.27
C TYR A 113 11.35 -3.11 14.97
N SER A 114 11.24 -3.41 16.26
CA SER A 114 10.04 -3.09 17.02
C SER A 114 9.82 -1.56 17.05
N TYR A 115 8.55 -1.14 17.10
CA TYR A 115 8.18 0.28 17.20
C TYR A 115 8.92 0.97 18.34
N THR A 116 9.05 0.31 19.49
CA THR A 116 9.74 0.84 20.67
C THR A 116 11.22 1.10 20.40
N ASN A 117 11.91 0.18 19.74
CA ASN A 117 13.35 0.32 19.45
C ASN A 117 13.58 1.33 18.32
N SER A 118 12.73 1.33 17.29
CA SER A 118 12.75 2.35 16.25
C SER A 118 12.55 3.77 16.81
N PHE A 119 11.65 3.92 17.78
CA PHE A 119 11.39 5.20 18.44
C PHE A 119 12.56 5.64 19.32
N LYS A 120 13.25 4.72 20.02
CA LYS A 120 14.48 5.01 20.77
C LYS A 120 15.60 5.45 19.83
N ALA A 121 15.77 4.77 18.69
CA ALA A 121 16.75 5.14 17.68
C ALA A 121 16.47 6.53 17.10
N LEU A 122 15.21 6.84 16.79
CA LEU A 122 14.78 8.16 16.34
C LEU A 122 15.13 9.24 17.36
N LYS A 123 14.79 9.05 18.63
CA LYS A 123 15.13 10.00 19.70
C LYS A 123 16.64 10.23 19.84
N LYS A 124 17.42 9.18 19.65
CA LYS A 124 18.89 9.31 19.67
C LYS A 124 19.38 10.19 18.51
N ILE A 125 18.91 9.92 17.29
CA ILE A 125 19.25 10.71 16.10
C ILE A 125 18.82 12.17 16.27
N GLU A 126 17.61 12.42 16.79
CA GLU A 126 17.13 13.77 17.05
C GLU A 126 18.00 14.52 18.05
N LYS A 127 18.43 13.85 19.10
CA LYS A 127 19.34 14.42 20.08
C LYS A 127 20.72 14.76 19.49
N GLU A 128 21.23 13.89 18.60
CA GLU A 128 22.53 14.11 17.93
C GLU A 128 22.46 15.25 16.91
N LYS A 129 21.34 15.38 16.19
CA LYS A 129 21.13 16.44 15.19
C LYS A 129 20.75 17.79 15.80
N GLY A 130 20.08 17.79 16.95
CA GLY A 130 19.63 19.01 17.62
C GLY A 130 18.87 19.95 16.68
N ASP A 131 19.23 21.21 16.63
CA ASP A 131 18.59 22.25 15.81
C ASP A 131 18.72 22.01 14.29
N LYS A 132 19.58 21.07 13.85
CA LYS A 132 19.74 20.68 12.45
C LYS A 132 18.75 19.59 12.03
N SER A 133 17.91 19.11 12.94
CA SER A 133 16.91 18.13 12.62
C SER A 133 15.78 18.75 11.79
N THR A 134 15.45 18.10 10.69
CA THR A 134 14.31 18.44 9.81
C THR A 134 13.09 17.58 10.07
N SER A 135 13.12 16.73 11.12
CA SER A 135 11.99 15.85 11.43
C SER A 135 10.78 16.65 11.91
N LEU A 136 9.59 16.16 11.57
CA LEU A 136 8.34 16.73 12.08
C LEU A 136 8.23 16.64 13.60
N TYR A 137 8.86 15.62 14.21
CA TYR A 137 8.90 15.44 15.65
C TYR A 137 9.59 16.61 16.34
N ASN A 138 10.77 17.00 15.85
CA ASN A 138 11.52 18.13 16.41
C ASN A 138 10.81 19.47 16.12
N GLN A 139 10.31 19.66 14.91
CA GLN A 139 9.59 20.87 14.51
C GLN A 139 8.34 21.14 15.37
N ARG A 140 7.76 20.10 15.96
CA ARG A 140 6.59 20.17 16.83
C ARG A 140 6.91 20.13 18.32
N GLY A 141 8.11 20.53 18.70
CA GLY A 141 8.50 20.59 20.11
C GLY A 141 8.61 19.23 20.80
N ASN A 142 8.98 18.17 20.03
CA ASN A 142 9.14 16.82 20.55
C ASN A 142 7.83 16.17 21.06
N GLN A 143 6.70 16.61 20.56
CA GLN A 143 5.42 15.96 20.85
C GLN A 143 5.28 14.66 20.06
N SER A 144 4.75 13.63 20.70
CA SER A 144 4.47 12.36 20.06
C SER A 144 3.47 12.52 18.90
N THR A 145 3.81 11.96 17.74
CA THR A 145 2.87 11.93 16.60
C THR A 145 1.61 11.11 16.90
N VAL A 146 1.66 10.20 17.89
CA VAL A 146 0.51 9.43 18.36
C VAL A 146 -0.58 10.35 18.88
N ASP A 147 -0.21 11.43 19.57
CA ASP A 147 -1.18 12.40 20.10
C ASP A 147 -1.80 13.30 19.01
N LEU A 148 -1.12 13.41 17.86
CA LEU A 148 -1.57 14.21 16.71
C LEU A 148 -2.50 13.44 15.76
N PHE A 149 -2.36 12.13 15.71
CA PHE A 149 -3.15 11.23 14.86
C PHE A 149 -4.11 10.35 15.67
N LYS A 150 -4.37 10.72 16.91
CA LYS A 150 -5.38 10.04 17.71
C LYS A 150 -6.72 10.20 17.01
N ALA A 151 -7.20 9.12 16.44
CA ALA A 151 -8.56 9.11 15.89
C ALA A 151 -9.54 9.45 17.02
N PRO A 152 -10.53 10.33 16.79
CA PRO A 152 -11.55 10.59 17.78
C PRO A 152 -12.23 9.28 18.16
N THR A 153 -12.45 9.08 19.45
CA THR A 153 -13.18 7.93 19.96
C THR A 153 -14.64 7.99 19.53
N TYR A 154 -15.34 6.86 19.52
CA TYR A 154 -16.78 6.82 19.24
C TYR A 154 -17.56 7.82 20.13
N LYS A 155 -17.17 7.95 21.40
CA LYS A 155 -17.74 8.86 22.39
C LYS A 155 -17.54 10.35 22.06
N GLU A 156 -16.39 10.69 21.47
CA GLU A 156 -16.11 12.06 21.01
C GLU A 156 -16.88 12.40 19.73
N LEU A 157 -17.19 11.39 18.90
CA LEU A 157 -17.99 11.56 17.68
C LEU A 157 -19.49 11.59 17.93
N HIS A 158 -19.95 10.99 19.06
CA HIS A 158 -21.37 10.83 19.42
C HIS A 158 -21.61 11.27 20.87
N PRO A 159 -21.42 12.56 21.20
CA PRO A 159 -21.62 13.07 22.57
C PRO A 159 -23.08 12.98 23.07
N GLU A 160 -24.03 12.86 22.15
CA GLU A 160 -25.45 12.69 22.46
C GLU A 160 -25.81 11.33 23.06
N ASP A 161 -25.02 10.30 22.81
CA ASP A 161 -25.31 8.95 23.32
C ASP A 161 -25.03 8.81 24.83
N ASP A 162 -24.25 9.74 25.40
CA ASP A 162 -23.96 9.78 26.87
C ASP A 162 -25.07 10.42 27.71
N SER A 163 -26.01 11.14 27.09
CA SER A 163 -27.07 11.85 27.82
C SER A 163 -28.27 10.97 28.22
N SER A 164 -28.29 9.69 27.73
CA SER A 164 -29.42 8.78 27.97
C SER A 164 -29.23 7.76 29.09
N SER A 165 -28.06 7.70 29.75
CA SER A 165 -27.76 6.68 30.77
C SER A 165 -27.83 7.14 32.25
N SER A 166 -28.34 8.34 32.52
CA SER A 166 -28.44 8.87 33.91
C SER A 166 -29.87 9.02 34.43
N THR A 167 -30.77 8.08 34.11
CA THR A 167 -32.04 8.01 34.79
C THR A 167 -32.46 6.55 34.91
N GLU A 168 -32.18 5.95 36.03
CA GLU A 168 -32.95 4.95 36.77
C GLU A 168 -32.04 4.07 37.63
N THR A 169 -31.83 4.49 38.85
CA THR A 169 -31.80 3.59 40.02
C THR A 169 -31.96 4.42 41.30
N SER A 170 -33.18 4.77 41.60
CA SER A 170 -33.54 5.09 42.98
C SER A 170 -34.87 4.41 43.30
N SER A 171 -34.87 3.76 44.48
CA SER A 171 -35.98 3.10 45.16
C SER A 171 -36.28 1.67 44.71
N SER A 172 -36.21 0.68 45.59
CA SER A 172 -36.85 0.62 46.88
C SER A 172 -36.26 -0.51 47.72
N SER A 173 -35.72 -0.13 48.87
CA SER A 173 -35.62 -1.01 50.04
C SER A 173 -36.85 -0.75 50.90
N SER A 174 -37.64 -1.73 51.15
CA SER A 174 -38.40 -1.92 52.41
C SER A 174 -39.26 -3.19 52.34
N LYS A 175 -38.94 -4.16 52.99
CA LYS A 175 -39.44 -4.91 54.15
C LYS A 175 -38.86 -6.30 54.14
#